data_571c23b2cfae4a38f57b39f8360b384b
#
_entry.id   571c23b2cfae4a38f57b39f8360b384b
#
_cell.length_a   1.000
_cell.length_b   1.000
_cell.length_c   1.000
_cell.angle_alpha   90.00
_cell.angle_beta   90.00
_cell.angle_gamma   90.00
#
_symmetry.space_group_name_H-M   'P 1'
#
loop_
_entity.id
_entity.type
_entity.pdbx_description
1 polymer ?
#
loop_
_entity_poly.entity_id
_entity_poly.type
_entity_poly.pdbx_seq_one_letter_code
_entity_poly.pdbx_strand_id
1 'polypeptide(L)'
;MEIDRNRLGHMRIAFVMHGSRGDVQPAVALGAELRRRGHSVELAVPDDLVAAVSRSGLPTRSLCPSTSELLSSPLVKRDLKSWNPHKRLTALRKVGSHGSAMSERVMGELADMADVLVGGPLAQERAATVAESRRIAFVPLHYCPIRPNHQLSPLYRPLPTAISAAVWRTADFLFSLTQRPGDRALRRRLGLPSVSGTIGARLRRRGSPEIQAYDAELFPLLEDEWGKQRPFTGFLLPDSQTRAKLNGHNDNSQTTGILDWIRSGPSPVYVGFGSMHIPPERISSIVDAILSLRLRVIAHTPHALPERDGLLHITDPVDHEILFPACRAAVHHGGAGTTAAALRAGIPSVIGWLSADQPLWAAALRDR
;
A
#
# COMPACT_ATOMS: atom_id res chain seq x y z
N MET A 1 -6.16 -24.14 -19.85
CA MET A 1 -7.64 -24.02 -19.76
C MET A 1 -7.97 -22.56 -20.02
N GLU A 2 -8.24 -22.22 -21.27
CA GLU A 2 -8.68 -20.87 -21.66
C GLU A 2 -10.03 -20.60 -20.97
N ILE A 3 -10.02 -19.61 -20.09
CA ILE A 3 -11.27 -19.13 -19.49
C ILE A 3 -12.03 -18.44 -20.61
N ASP A 4 -13.17 -18.98 -20.96
CA ASP A 4 -14.10 -18.40 -21.93
C ASP A 4 -14.46 -16.96 -21.51
N ARG A 5 -13.79 -15.98 -22.16
CA ARG A 5 -13.91 -14.54 -21.87
C ARG A 5 -15.33 -13.99 -22.07
N ASN A 6 -16.19 -14.74 -22.74
CA ASN A 6 -17.59 -14.34 -23.00
C ASN A 6 -18.57 -14.70 -21.86
N ARG A 7 -18.14 -15.40 -20.82
CA ARG A 7 -19.02 -15.80 -19.70
C ARG A 7 -19.03 -14.84 -18.50
N LEU A 8 -18.08 -13.90 -18.42
CA LEU A 8 -18.11 -12.85 -17.40
C LEU A 8 -18.89 -11.66 -17.96
N GLY A 9 -20.19 -11.60 -17.72
CA GLY A 9 -21.02 -10.44 -18.02
C GLY A 9 -20.43 -9.16 -17.43
N HIS A 10 -20.88 -8.00 -17.90
CA HIS A 10 -20.51 -6.69 -17.34
C HIS A 10 -20.79 -6.64 -15.84
N MET A 11 -19.79 -6.24 -15.04
CA MET A 11 -19.88 -6.08 -13.57
C MET A 11 -19.61 -4.64 -13.16
N ARG A 12 -20.27 -4.20 -12.09
CA ARG A 12 -19.99 -2.94 -11.40
C ARG A 12 -19.11 -3.22 -10.19
N ILE A 13 -17.89 -2.71 -10.20
CA ILE A 13 -16.86 -2.99 -9.20
C ILE A 13 -16.47 -1.70 -8.50
N ALA A 14 -16.62 -1.64 -7.19
CA ALA A 14 -16.23 -0.50 -6.39
C ALA A 14 -15.01 -0.82 -5.54
N PHE A 15 -14.04 0.08 -5.53
CA PHE A 15 -12.83 -0.02 -4.70
C PHE A 15 -12.92 0.95 -3.53
N VAL A 16 -12.58 0.48 -2.34
CA VAL A 16 -12.52 1.28 -1.11
C VAL A 16 -11.14 1.14 -0.48
N MET A 17 -10.32 2.16 -0.64
CA MET A 17 -8.91 2.13 -0.29
C MET A 17 -8.61 3.20 0.74
N HIS A 18 -8.11 2.77 1.91
CA HIS A 18 -7.50 3.66 2.91
C HIS A 18 -5.98 3.60 2.80
N GLY A 19 -5.32 4.65 3.24
CA GLY A 19 -3.87 4.69 3.36
C GLY A 19 -3.21 5.71 2.45
N SER A 20 -1.96 5.49 2.14
CA SER A 20 -1.12 6.35 1.32
C SER A 20 -1.23 6.02 -0.17
N ARG A 21 -0.49 6.75 -0.99
CA ARG A 21 -0.38 6.48 -2.42
C ARG A 21 0.00 5.02 -2.74
N GLY A 22 0.93 4.42 -1.95
CA GLY A 22 1.36 3.04 -2.14
C GLY A 22 0.23 2.02 -1.92
N ASP A 23 -0.72 2.35 -1.04
CA ASP A 23 -1.90 1.52 -0.75
C ASP A 23 -2.94 1.59 -1.89
N VAL A 24 -3.06 2.75 -2.54
CA VAL A 24 -4.07 3.03 -3.57
C VAL A 24 -3.63 2.62 -4.97
N GLN A 25 -2.35 2.73 -5.28
CA GLN A 25 -1.81 2.49 -6.62
C GLN A 25 -2.12 1.09 -7.19
N PRO A 26 -2.05 -0.01 -6.42
CA PRO A 26 -2.47 -1.33 -6.92
C PRO A 26 -3.95 -1.38 -7.32
N ALA A 27 -4.83 -0.67 -6.58
CA ALA A 27 -6.25 -0.59 -6.94
C ALA A 27 -6.49 0.20 -8.23
N VAL A 28 -5.70 1.26 -8.47
CA VAL A 28 -5.75 2.00 -9.75
C VAL A 28 -5.33 1.09 -10.91
N ALA A 29 -4.26 0.31 -10.75
CA ALA A 29 -3.80 -0.63 -11.78
C ALA A 29 -4.87 -1.67 -12.12
N LEU A 30 -5.42 -2.31 -11.08
CA LEU A 30 -6.48 -3.31 -11.25
C LEU A 30 -7.75 -2.69 -11.82
N GLY A 31 -8.15 -1.52 -11.33
CA GLY A 31 -9.35 -0.81 -11.79
C GLY A 31 -9.26 -0.40 -13.26
N ALA A 32 -8.09 0.09 -13.70
CA ALA A 32 -7.85 0.44 -15.10
C ALA A 32 -7.96 -0.79 -16.02
N GLU A 33 -7.38 -1.92 -15.61
CA GLU A 33 -7.46 -3.17 -16.36
C GLU A 33 -8.88 -3.73 -16.41
N LEU A 34 -9.62 -3.71 -15.31
CA LEU A 34 -11.02 -4.14 -15.27
C LEU A 34 -11.90 -3.28 -16.17
N ARG A 35 -11.67 -1.95 -16.19
CA ARG A 35 -12.38 -1.04 -17.10
C ARG A 35 -12.03 -1.32 -18.55
N ARG A 36 -10.76 -1.61 -18.87
CA ARG A 36 -10.33 -2.02 -20.22
C ARG A 36 -11.03 -3.32 -20.66
N ARG A 37 -11.37 -4.19 -19.72
CA ARG A 37 -12.14 -5.43 -19.98
C ARG A 37 -13.65 -5.23 -20.06
N GLY A 38 -14.14 -3.98 -19.97
CA GLY A 38 -15.54 -3.64 -20.15
C GLY A 38 -16.36 -3.62 -18.85
N HIS A 39 -15.74 -3.68 -17.66
CA HIS A 39 -16.46 -3.52 -16.41
C HIS A 39 -16.64 -2.05 -16.03
N SER A 40 -17.67 -1.72 -15.27
CA SER A 40 -17.80 -0.41 -14.63
C SER A 40 -16.98 -0.41 -13.34
N VAL A 41 -16.12 0.62 -13.19
CA VAL A 41 -15.23 0.72 -12.04
C VAL A 41 -15.33 2.10 -11.41
N GLU A 42 -15.42 2.15 -10.09
CA GLU A 42 -15.36 3.38 -9.30
C GLU A 42 -14.45 3.18 -8.09
N LEU A 43 -13.65 4.20 -7.76
CA LEU A 43 -12.73 4.18 -6.63
C LEU A 43 -13.16 5.18 -5.57
N ALA A 44 -13.07 4.79 -4.29
CA ALA A 44 -13.11 5.70 -3.15
C ALA A 44 -11.78 5.63 -2.41
N VAL A 45 -11.12 6.79 -2.29
CA VAL A 45 -9.76 6.93 -1.76
C VAL A 45 -9.70 8.09 -0.75
N PRO A 46 -8.66 8.22 0.09
CA PRO A 46 -8.48 9.40 0.94
C PRO A 46 -8.54 10.71 0.14
N ASP A 47 -9.02 11.76 0.77
CA ASP A 47 -9.30 13.04 0.13
C ASP A 47 -8.09 13.64 -0.59
N ASP A 48 -6.92 13.55 0.04
CA ASP A 48 -5.64 14.01 -0.53
C ASP A 48 -5.17 13.24 -1.77
N LEU A 49 -5.78 12.10 -2.09
CA LEU A 49 -5.45 11.29 -3.28
C LEU A 49 -6.50 11.38 -4.39
N VAL A 50 -7.67 11.96 -4.12
CA VAL A 50 -8.78 12.03 -5.10
C VAL A 50 -8.35 12.69 -6.40
N ALA A 51 -7.71 13.87 -6.31
CA ALA A 51 -7.28 14.60 -7.50
C ALA A 51 -6.25 13.80 -8.34
N ALA A 52 -5.31 13.12 -7.68
CA ALA A 52 -4.30 12.31 -8.36
C ALA A 52 -4.94 11.10 -9.07
N VAL A 53 -5.83 10.38 -8.36
CA VAL A 53 -6.48 9.18 -8.92
C VAL A 53 -7.45 9.55 -10.04
N SER A 54 -8.22 10.64 -9.90
CA SER A 54 -9.15 11.11 -10.95
C SER A 54 -8.43 11.42 -12.26
N ARG A 55 -7.17 11.90 -12.22
CA ARG A 55 -6.36 12.10 -13.43
C ARG A 55 -6.11 10.81 -14.22
N SER A 56 -6.16 9.64 -13.58
CA SER A 56 -6.08 8.36 -14.31
C SER A 56 -7.26 8.09 -15.23
N GLY A 57 -8.34 8.88 -15.10
CA GLY A 57 -9.59 8.71 -15.84
C GLY A 57 -10.57 7.75 -15.19
N LEU A 58 -10.25 7.19 -14.01
CA LEU A 58 -11.17 6.37 -13.24
C LEU A 58 -12.13 7.27 -12.42
N PRO A 59 -13.44 7.01 -12.42
CA PRO A 59 -14.37 7.63 -11.50
C PRO A 59 -13.89 7.48 -10.06
N THR A 60 -13.72 8.62 -9.39
CA THR A 60 -13.09 8.64 -8.05
C THR A 60 -13.83 9.59 -7.12
N ARG A 61 -14.04 9.17 -5.89
CA ARG A 61 -14.62 10.00 -4.82
C ARG A 61 -13.81 9.93 -3.54
N SER A 62 -14.03 10.88 -2.63
CA SER A 62 -13.42 10.88 -1.31
C SER A 62 -14.07 9.81 -0.42
N LEU A 63 -13.24 8.94 0.19
CA LEU A 63 -13.64 7.93 1.15
C LEU A 63 -13.56 8.43 2.60
N CYS A 64 -12.53 9.21 2.90
CA CYS A 64 -12.20 9.68 4.24
C CYS A 64 -11.34 10.96 4.14
N PRO A 65 -11.22 11.71 5.25
CA PRO A 65 -10.29 12.85 5.31
C PRO A 65 -8.86 12.44 4.97
N SER A 66 -8.03 13.45 4.70
CA SER A 66 -6.62 13.29 4.30
C SER A 66 -5.83 12.36 5.22
N THR A 67 -5.20 11.33 4.62
CA THR A 67 -4.27 10.45 5.34
C THR A 67 -2.96 11.14 5.69
N SER A 68 -2.48 12.03 4.84
CA SER A 68 -1.24 12.78 5.07
C SER A 68 -1.36 13.73 6.26
N GLU A 69 -2.51 14.38 6.43
CA GLU A 69 -2.81 15.19 7.62
C GLU A 69 -2.85 14.36 8.89
N LEU A 70 -3.52 13.20 8.85
CA LEU A 70 -3.56 12.29 9.98
C LEU A 70 -2.15 11.82 10.38
N LEU A 71 -1.32 11.41 9.44
CA LEU A 71 0.07 10.98 9.67
C LEU A 71 0.95 12.11 10.21
N SER A 72 0.66 13.35 9.83
CA SER A 72 1.37 14.55 10.29
C SER A 72 0.91 15.02 11.66
N SER A 73 -0.23 14.55 12.14
CA SER A 73 -0.85 15.02 13.38
C SER A 73 -0.04 14.66 14.63
N PRO A 74 -0.17 15.46 15.73
CA PRO A 74 0.41 15.12 17.03
C PRO A 74 -0.05 13.77 17.57
N LEU A 75 -1.25 13.33 17.19
CA LEU A 75 -1.81 12.04 17.54
C LEU A 75 -0.93 10.88 17.07
N VAL A 76 -0.44 10.93 15.83
CA VAL A 76 0.44 9.90 15.26
C VAL A 76 1.89 10.12 15.67
N LYS A 77 2.39 11.36 15.57
CA LYS A 77 3.81 11.66 15.82
C LYS A 77 4.23 11.46 17.28
N ARG A 78 3.35 11.80 18.22
CA ARG A 78 3.65 11.80 19.66
C ARG A 78 2.89 10.72 20.43
N ASP A 79 1.55 10.67 20.29
CA ASP A 79 0.70 9.90 21.21
C ASP A 79 0.75 8.40 20.89
N LEU A 80 0.86 7.98 19.62
CA LEU A 80 1.09 6.59 19.25
C LEU A 80 2.46 6.06 19.69
N LYS A 81 3.46 6.94 19.80
CA LYS A 81 4.81 6.59 20.25
C LYS A 81 5.00 6.75 21.74
N SER A 82 3.95 7.15 22.48
CA SER A 82 4.02 7.36 23.92
C SER A 82 4.29 6.06 24.68
N TRP A 83 5.14 6.14 25.69
CA TRP A 83 5.37 5.06 26.65
C TRP A 83 4.14 4.79 27.55
N ASN A 84 3.21 5.74 27.66
CA ASN A 84 1.97 5.59 28.43
C ASN A 84 0.97 4.72 27.63
N PRO A 85 0.61 3.51 28.13
CA PRO A 85 -0.25 2.58 27.40
C PRO A 85 -1.68 3.13 27.18
N HIS A 86 -2.20 3.96 28.12
CA HIS A 86 -3.52 4.58 27.96
C HIS A 86 -3.53 5.62 26.83
N LYS A 87 -2.51 6.48 26.76
CA LYS A 87 -2.37 7.44 25.66
C LYS A 87 -2.26 6.73 24.32
N ARG A 88 -1.42 5.69 24.26
CA ARG A 88 -1.23 4.88 23.06
C ARG A 88 -2.51 4.16 22.61
N LEU A 89 -3.25 3.56 23.53
CA LEU A 89 -4.54 2.91 23.21
C LEU A 89 -5.59 3.92 22.74
N THR A 90 -5.67 5.09 23.38
CA THR A 90 -6.57 6.17 22.98
C THR A 90 -6.22 6.70 21.59
N ALA A 91 -4.93 6.87 21.29
CA ALA A 91 -4.46 7.30 19.99
C ALA A 91 -4.79 6.24 18.90
N LEU A 92 -4.55 4.96 19.17
CA LEU A 92 -4.93 3.86 18.27
C LEU A 92 -6.43 3.87 17.94
N ARG A 93 -7.28 4.07 18.95
CA ARG A 93 -8.73 4.16 18.75
C ARG A 93 -9.12 5.36 17.90
N LYS A 94 -8.54 6.54 18.15
CA LYS A 94 -8.80 7.76 17.37
C LYS A 94 -8.34 7.62 15.92
N VAL A 95 -7.15 7.05 15.68
CA VAL A 95 -6.67 6.75 14.31
C VAL A 95 -7.63 5.78 13.62
N GLY A 96 -8.02 4.69 14.29
CA GLY A 96 -8.93 3.69 13.73
C GLY A 96 -10.36 4.20 13.49
N SER A 97 -10.78 5.29 14.17
CA SER A 97 -12.10 5.92 13.96
C SER A 97 -12.04 7.16 13.07
N HIS A 98 -10.85 7.60 12.63
CA HIS A 98 -10.70 8.78 11.79
C HIS A 98 -11.48 8.63 10.48
N GLY A 99 -12.40 9.57 10.23
CA GLY A 99 -13.27 9.54 9.05
C GLY A 99 -14.23 8.34 8.95
N SER A 100 -14.42 7.56 10.03
CA SER A 100 -15.21 6.32 9.97
C SER A 100 -16.66 6.54 9.51
N ALA A 101 -17.34 7.58 9.99
CA ALA A 101 -18.72 7.88 9.59
C ALA A 101 -18.82 8.22 8.09
N MET A 102 -17.90 9.01 7.57
CA MET A 102 -17.81 9.32 6.14
C MET A 102 -17.53 8.06 5.34
N SER A 103 -16.51 7.27 5.74
CA SER A 103 -16.16 6.03 5.07
C SER A 103 -17.33 5.04 5.01
N GLU A 104 -18.05 4.86 6.13
CA GLU A 104 -19.20 3.95 6.20
C GLU A 104 -20.34 4.40 5.29
N ARG A 105 -20.62 5.71 5.22
CA ARG A 105 -21.61 6.28 4.30
C ARG A 105 -21.21 6.05 2.84
N VAL A 106 -19.98 6.40 2.46
CA VAL A 106 -19.48 6.26 1.08
C VAL A 106 -19.43 4.79 0.66
N MET A 107 -18.98 3.90 1.55
CA MET A 107 -19.01 2.45 1.31
C MET A 107 -20.43 1.93 1.09
N GLY A 108 -21.40 2.44 1.86
CA GLY A 108 -22.82 2.10 1.68
C GLY A 108 -23.35 2.52 0.33
N GLU A 109 -23.14 3.78 -0.05
CA GLU A 109 -23.55 4.34 -1.35
C GLU A 109 -22.94 3.55 -2.53
N LEU A 110 -21.64 3.19 -2.44
CA LEU A 110 -20.98 2.37 -3.46
C LEU A 110 -21.54 0.95 -3.50
N ALA A 111 -21.75 0.34 -2.36
CA ALA A 111 -22.28 -1.02 -2.27
C ALA A 111 -23.72 -1.15 -2.77
N ASP A 112 -24.52 -0.07 -2.70
CA ASP A 112 -25.87 -0.02 -3.28
C ASP A 112 -25.87 -0.09 -4.81
N MET A 113 -24.74 0.26 -5.45
CA MET A 113 -24.59 0.30 -6.92
C MET A 113 -23.64 -0.76 -7.46
N ALA A 114 -22.88 -1.44 -6.62
CA ALA A 114 -21.84 -2.39 -7.02
C ALA A 114 -22.32 -3.84 -6.94
N ASP A 115 -21.74 -4.69 -7.76
CA ASP A 115 -21.87 -6.15 -7.68
C ASP A 115 -20.75 -6.75 -6.83
N VAL A 116 -19.60 -6.05 -6.79
CA VAL A 116 -18.40 -6.45 -6.02
C VAL A 116 -17.79 -5.22 -5.34
N LEU A 117 -17.47 -5.36 -4.06
CA LEU A 117 -16.69 -4.38 -3.31
C LEU A 117 -15.26 -4.92 -3.10
N VAL A 118 -14.25 -4.17 -3.53
CA VAL A 118 -12.83 -4.49 -3.33
C VAL A 118 -12.26 -3.57 -2.25
N GLY A 119 -11.58 -4.12 -1.26
CA GLY A 119 -11.05 -3.32 -0.15
C GLY A 119 -9.61 -3.60 0.19
N GLY A 120 -8.85 -2.51 0.43
CA GLY A 120 -7.47 -2.61 0.95
C GLY A 120 -7.43 -3.05 2.43
N PRO A 121 -6.24 -3.38 2.95
CA PRO A 121 -6.05 -3.91 4.31
C PRO A 121 -6.69 -3.06 5.41
N LEU A 122 -6.60 -1.74 5.30
CA LEU A 122 -7.12 -0.81 6.31
C LEU A 122 -8.64 -0.59 6.22
N ALA A 123 -9.25 -0.91 5.07
CA ALA A 123 -10.69 -0.77 4.84
C ALA A 123 -11.48 -2.07 5.06
N GLN A 124 -10.83 -3.22 5.03
CA GLN A 124 -11.43 -4.54 4.84
C GLN A 124 -12.50 -4.92 5.86
N GLU A 125 -12.36 -4.57 7.14
CA GLU A 125 -13.35 -4.89 8.19
C GLU A 125 -14.70 -4.23 7.90
N ARG A 126 -14.70 -2.92 7.67
CA ARG A 126 -15.92 -2.14 7.39
C ARG A 126 -16.50 -2.51 6.03
N ALA A 127 -15.66 -2.61 5.02
CA ALA A 127 -16.07 -2.96 3.67
C ALA A 127 -16.75 -4.34 3.61
N ALA A 128 -16.18 -5.35 4.29
CA ALA A 128 -16.77 -6.67 4.39
C ALA A 128 -18.14 -6.66 5.11
N THR A 129 -18.29 -5.81 6.13
CA THR A 129 -19.56 -5.69 6.87
C THR A 129 -20.62 -4.96 6.04
N VAL A 130 -20.24 -3.92 5.29
CA VAL A 130 -21.14 -3.23 4.37
C VAL A 130 -21.55 -4.16 3.21
N ALA A 131 -20.59 -4.86 2.58
CA ALA A 131 -20.89 -5.82 1.52
C ALA A 131 -21.85 -6.93 1.99
N GLU A 132 -21.64 -7.45 3.23
CA GLU A 132 -22.56 -8.42 3.84
C GLU A 132 -23.99 -7.88 3.94
N SER A 133 -24.17 -6.62 4.38
CA SER A 133 -25.48 -6.01 4.52
C SER A 133 -26.22 -5.83 3.19
N ARG A 134 -25.48 -5.69 2.09
CA ARG A 134 -26.01 -5.55 0.72
C ARG A 134 -26.04 -6.88 -0.05
N ARG A 135 -25.56 -7.96 0.56
CA ARG A 135 -25.46 -9.30 -0.06
C ARG A 135 -24.65 -9.32 -1.35
N ILE A 136 -23.63 -8.45 -1.45
CA ILE A 136 -22.69 -8.42 -2.57
C ILE A 136 -21.36 -9.09 -2.19
N ALA A 137 -20.56 -9.45 -3.20
CA ALA A 137 -19.25 -10.03 -2.97
C ALA A 137 -18.29 -8.99 -2.38
N PHE A 138 -17.40 -9.44 -1.47
CA PHE A 138 -16.27 -8.65 -0.97
C PHE A 138 -14.96 -9.37 -1.26
N VAL A 139 -14.00 -8.66 -1.86
CA VAL A 139 -12.68 -9.16 -2.25
C VAL A 139 -11.60 -8.25 -1.64
N PRO A 140 -10.82 -8.73 -0.67
CA PRO A 140 -9.64 -8.01 -0.22
C PRO A 140 -8.56 -7.93 -1.28
N LEU A 141 -7.91 -6.78 -1.39
CA LEU A 141 -6.73 -6.53 -2.19
C LEU A 141 -5.55 -6.25 -1.25
N HIS A 142 -4.64 -7.21 -1.11
CA HIS A 142 -3.48 -7.11 -0.25
C HIS A 142 -2.22 -6.86 -1.08
N TYR A 143 -1.45 -5.88 -0.69
CA TYR A 143 -0.16 -5.53 -1.30
C TYR A 143 1.03 -5.94 -0.44
N CYS A 144 0.80 -6.70 0.64
CA CYS A 144 1.81 -7.32 1.48
C CYS A 144 1.20 -8.52 2.24
N PRO A 145 2.01 -9.46 2.73
CA PRO A 145 1.55 -10.66 3.43
C PRO A 145 1.08 -10.33 4.86
N ILE A 146 -0.23 -10.06 5.03
CA ILE A 146 -0.84 -9.67 6.30
C ILE A 146 -1.67 -10.78 6.96
N ARG A 147 -1.69 -11.96 6.39
CA ARG A 147 -2.44 -13.09 6.97
C ARG A 147 -1.53 -14.01 7.77
N PRO A 148 -2.06 -14.66 8.82
CA PRO A 148 -1.33 -15.68 9.54
C PRO A 148 -0.76 -16.74 8.61
N ASN A 149 0.52 -17.04 8.79
CA ASN A 149 1.27 -18.02 8.03
C ASN A 149 2.40 -18.62 8.88
N HIS A 150 3.02 -19.68 8.37
CA HIS A 150 4.11 -20.38 9.04
C HIS A 150 5.50 -19.88 8.61
N GLN A 151 5.59 -19.12 7.51
CA GLN A 151 6.84 -18.80 6.83
C GLN A 151 7.45 -17.49 7.33
N LEU A 152 6.61 -16.48 7.55
CA LEU A 152 7.05 -15.15 7.94
C LEU A 152 6.83 -14.91 9.42
N SER A 153 7.75 -14.22 10.05
CA SER A 153 7.58 -13.76 11.43
C SER A 153 7.05 -12.33 11.46
N PRO A 154 5.93 -12.05 12.15
CA PRO A 154 5.45 -10.68 12.30
C PRO A 154 6.35 -9.84 13.23
N LEU A 155 7.33 -10.46 13.88
CA LEU A 155 8.34 -9.78 14.72
C LEU A 155 9.61 -9.43 13.95
N TYR A 156 9.61 -9.64 12.62
CA TYR A 156 10.73 -9.32 11.72
C TYR A 156 12.05 -10.03 12.06
N ARG A 157 11.95 -11.14 12.82
CA ARG A 157 13.06 -12.02 13.18
C ARG A 157 12.71 -13.44 12.78
N PRO A 158 13.67 -14.24 12.29
CA PRO A 158 13.43 -15.66 12.05
C PRO A 158 12.91 -16.33 13.32
N LEU A 159 11.82 -17.07 13.19
CA LEU A 159 11.22 -17.88 14.25
C LEU A 159 10.97 -19.28 13.70
N PRO A 160 11.00 -20.32 14.54
CA PRO A 160 10.49 -21.63 14.15
C PRO A 160 9.08 -21.55 13.59
N THR A 161 8.77 -22.31 12.56
CA THR A 161 7.51 -22.22 11.79
C THR A 161 6.25 -22.28 12.67
N ALA A 162 6.20 -23.20 13.64
CA ALA A 162 5.09 -23.32 14.57
C ALA A 162 4.92 -22.09 15.46
N ILE A 163 6.03 -21.46 15.88
CA ILE A 163 6.02 -20.24 16.68
C ILE A 163 5.56 -19.06 15.83
N SER A 164 6.06 -18.94 14.59
CA SER A 164 5.62 -17.89 13.66
C SER A 164 4.10 -17.89 13.48
N ALA A 165 3.50 -19.05 13.21
CA ALA A 165 2.06 -19.18 13.07
C ALA A 165 1.30 -18.80 14.34
N ALA A 166 1.79 -19.19 15.52
CA ALA A 166 1.17 -18.83 16.80
C ALA A 166 1.22 -17.32 17.06
N VAL A 167 2.38 -16.70 16.80
CA VAL A 167 2.56 -15.24 16.94
C VAL A 167 1.66 -14.48 15.96
N TRP A 168 1.57 -14.92 14.69
CA TRP A 168 0.66 -14.34 13.71
C TRP A 168 -0.80 -14.42 14.15
N ARG A 169 -1.27 -15.60 14.60
CA ARG A 169 -2.66 -15.74 15.08
C ARG A 169 -2.94 -14.84 16.28
N THR A 170 -1.98 -14.73 17.20
CA THR A 170 -2.09 -13.84 18.34
C THR A 170 -2.15 -12.38 17.93
N ALA A 171 -1.27 -11.95 17.01
CA ALA A 171 -1.26 -10.59 16.48
C ALA A 171 -2.57 -10.26 15.74
N ASP A 172 -3.06 -11.14 14.85
CA ASP A 172 -4.33 -11.00 14.15
C ASP A 172 -5.52 -10.92 15.13
N PHE A 173 -5.52 -11.76 16.15
CA PHE A 173 -6.53 -11.72 17.20
C PHE A 173 -6.50 -10.41 17.99
N LEU A 174 -5.33 -9.97 18.47
CA LEU A 174 -5.19 -8.72 19.22
C LEU A 174 -5.58 -7.51 18.34
N PHE A 175 -5.17 -7.49 17.07
CA PHE A 175 -5.61 -6.47 16.14
C PHE A 175 -7.13 -6.47 15.98
N SER A 176 -7.76 -7.64 15.85
CA SER A 176 -9.21 -7.76 15.74
C SER A 176 -9.95 -7.18 16.95
N LEU A 177 -9.37 -7.30 18.15
CA LEU A 177 -9.96 -6.71 19.38
C LEU A 177 -10.06 -5.19 19.28
N THR A 178 -9.12 -4.53 18.61
CA THR A 178 -9.17 -3.07 18.42
C THR A 178 -10.26 -2.64 17.45
N GLN A 179 -10.59 -3.48 16.47
CA GLN A 179 -11.60 -3.19 15.43
C GLN A 179 -13.04 -3.57 15.87
N ARG A 180 -13.18 -4.54 16.77
CA ARG A 180 -14.49 -5.06 17.21
C ARG A 180 -15.51 -4.02 17.69
N PRO A 181 -15.15 -2.98 18.47
CA PRO A 181 -16.14 -1.99 18.87
C PRO A 181 -16.79 -1.25 17.69
N GLY A 182 -15.97 -0.86 16.71
CA GLY A 182 -16.42 -0.22 15.49
C GLY A 182 -17.30 -1.16 14.62
N ASP A 183 -16.82 -2.38 14.39
CA ASP A 183 -17.56 -3.39 13.61
C ASP A 183 -18.91 -3.72 14.28
N ARG A 184 -18.95 -3.93 15.61
CA ARG A 184 -20.21 -4.17 16.34
C ARG A 184 -21.18 -3.00 16.22
N ALA A 185 -20.70 -1.76 16.31
CA ALA A 185 -21.53 -0.58 16.16
C ALA A 185 -22.10 -0.48 14.74
N LEU A 186 -21.26 -0.70 13.73
CA LEU A 186 -21.70 -0.72 12.32
C LEU A 186 -22.71 -1.83 12.07
N ARG A 187 -22.45 -3.07 12.53
CA ARG A 187 -23.36 -4.20 12.36
C ARG A 187 -24.75 -3.94 12.97
N ARG A 188 -24.79 -3.36 14.18
CA ARG A 188 -26.06 -2.97 14.82
C ARG A 188 -26.83 -1.96 13.97
N ARG A 189 -26.17 -0.92 13.44
CA ARG A 189 -26.80 0.06 12.56
C ARG A 189 -27.33 -0.54 11.25
N LEU A 190 -26.66 -1.58 10.74
CA LEU A 190 -27.04 -2.27 9.52
C LEU A 190 -28.01 -3.45 9.75
N GLY A 191 -28.46 -3.69 10.98
CA GLY A 191 -29.36 -4.80 11.30
C GLY A 191 -28.71 -6.19 11.17
N LEU A 192 -27.39 -6.28 11.22
CA LEU A 192 -26.66 -7.54 11.07
C LEU A 192 -26.39 -8.21 12.43
N PRO A 193 -26.41 -9.55 12.50
CA PRO A 193 -26.07 -10.27 13.72
C PRO A 193 -24.60 -10.05 14.11
N SER A 194 -24.31 -10.18 15.41
CA SER A 194 -22.91 -10.15 15.88
C SER A 194 -22.11 -11.31 15.29
N VAL A 195 -20.84 -11.09 15.06
CA VAL A 195 -19.92 -12.13 14.53
C VAL A 195 -18.72 -12.31 15.46
N SER A 196 -18.19 -13.54 15.46
CA SER A 196 -16.97 -13.90 16.16
C SER A 196 -15.83 -14.16 15.18
N GLY A 197 -14.60 -14.08 15.70
CA GLY A 197 -13.37 -14.34 14.93
C GLY A 197 -12.82 -13.09 14.26
N THR A 198 -11.66 -13.27 13.63
CA THR A 198 -10.96 -12.23 12.86
C THR A 198 -11.55 -12.11 11.46
N ILE A 199 -11.27 -11.01 10.77
CA ILE A 199 -11.74 -10.82 9.39
C ILE A 199 -11.21 -11.92 8.47
N GLY A 200 -9.95 -12.33 8.59
CA GLY A 200 -9.39 -13.43 7.81
C GLY A 200 -10.12 -14.75 8.02
N ALA A 201 -10.53 -15.07 9.27
CA ALA A 201 -11.32 -16.25 9.55
C ALA A 201 -12.74 -16.17 8.95
N ARG A 202 -13.35 -14.97 8.95
CA ARG A 202 -14.69 -14.73 8.34
C ARG A 202 -14.63 -14.92 6.82
N LEU A 203 -13.66 -14.33 6.15
CA LEU A 203 -13.46 -14.42 4.70
C LEU A 203 -13.18 -15.87 4.27
N ARG A 204 -12.33 -16.58 5.03
CA ARG A 204 -12.06 -18.00 4.75
C ARG A 204 -13.31 -18.85 4.83
N ARG A 205 -14.15 -18.67 5.86
CA ARG A 205 -15.41 -19.42 5.98
C ARG A 205 -16.40 -19.14 4.85
N ARG A 206 -16.32 -17.94 4.26
CA ARG A 206 -17.17 -17.54 3.12
C ARG A 206 -16.60 -17.96 1.77
N GLY A 207 -15.39 -18.50 1.72
CA GLY A 207 -14.70 -18.80 0.47
C GLY A 207 -14.37 -17.55 -0.36
N SER A 208 -14.34 -16.35 0.26
CA SER A 208 -13.99 -15.11 -0.44
C SER A 208 -12.54 -15.16 -0.89
N PRO A 209 -12.23 -14.89 -2.17
CA PRO A 209 -10.85 -14.78 -2.62
C PRO A 209 -10.19 -13.55 -1.99
N GLU A 210 -8.90 -13.66 -1.65
CA GLU A 210 -8.10 -12.57 -1.11
C GLU A 210 -6.92 -12.34 -2.05
N ILE A 211 -6.97 -11.33 -2.93
CA ILE A 211 -5.94 -11.05 -3.94
C ILE A 211 -4.64 -10.64 -3.26
N GLN A 212 -3.53 -11.31 -3.62
CA GLN A 212 -2.18 -10.98 -3.17
C GLN A 212 -1.45 -10.27 -4.32
N ALA A 213 -1.44 -8.93 -4.28
CA ALA A 213 -0.90 -8.07 -5.33
C ALA A 213 0.62 -7.86 -5.17
N TYR A 214 1.37 -8.95 -5.07
CA TYR A 214 2.84 -9.01 -5.02
C TYR A 214 3.33 -10.38 -5.50
N ASP A 215 4.62 -10.47 -5.82
CA ASP A 215 5.18 -11.67 -6.42
C ASP A 215 5.35 -12.79 -5.39
N ALA A 216 4.84 -13.97 -5.75
CA ALA A 216 4.96 -15.18 -4.93
C ALA A 216 6.43 -15.58 -4.71
N GLU A 217 7.30 -15.32 -5.68
CA GLU A 217 8.72 -15.63 -5.59
C GLU A 217 9.42 -14.96 -4.40
N LEU A 218 8.94 -13.81 -3.95
CA LEU A 218 9.48 -13.15 -2.74
C LEU A 218 9.10 -13.90 -1.45
N PHE A 219 8.07 -14.73 -1.51
CA PHE A 219 7.56 -15.48 -0.39
C PHE A 219 7.20 -16.92 -0.83
N PRO A 220 8.17 -17.74 -1.30
CA PRO A 220 7.93 -18.94 -2.10
C PRO A 220 7.14 -19.96 -1.36
N LEU A 221 6.87 -20.08 -0.22
CA LEU A 221 6.07 -21.11 0.42
C LEU A 221 4.64 -20.65 0.77
N LEU A 222 4.35 -19.35 0.59
CA LEU A 222 3.02 -18.83 0.91
C LEU A 222 1.96 -19.23 -0.10
N GLU A 223 2.32 -19.40 -1.36
CA GLU A 223 1.39 -19.82 -2.41
C GLU A 223 0.83 -21.22 -2.11
N ASP A 224 1.68 -22.16 -1.73
CA ASP A 224 1.29 -23.50 -1.33
C ASP A 224 0.48 -23.49 -0.03
N GLU A 225 0.91 -22.71 0.97
CA GLU A 225 0.24 -22.62 2.26
C GLU A 225 -1.15 -22.00 2.17
N TRP A 226 -1.33 -21.01 1.33
CA TRP A 226 -2.58 -20.26 1.22
C TRP A 226 -3.52 -20.78 0.13
N GLY A 227 -3.00 -21.50 -0.85
CA GLY A 227 -3.76 -22.16 -1.90
C GLY A 227 -4.61 -21.20 -2.73
N LYS A 228 -5.60 -21.74 -3.44
CA LYS A 228 -6.42 -21.01 -4.43
C LYS A 228 -7.26 -19.85 -3.86
N GLN A 229 -7.48 -19.83 -2.55
CA GLN A 229 -8.25 -18.73 -1.95
C GLN A 229 -7.46 -17.42 -1.89
N ARG A 230 -6.14 -17.48 -1.96
CA ARG A 230 -5.24 -16.30 -1.94
C ARG A 230 -4.36 -16.27 -3.18
N PRO A 231 -4.94 -16.01 -4.36
CA PRO A 231 -4.18 -15.99 -5.59
C PRO A 231 -3.15 -14.85 -5.59
N PHE A 232 -1.92 -15.17 -5.98
CA PHE A 232 -0.87 -14.20 -6.23
C PHE A 232 -1.00 -13.68 -7.66
N THR A 233 -0.89 -12.37 -7.83
CA THR A 233 -1.04 -11.70 -9.14
C THR A 233 0.24 -11.01 -9.61
N GLY A 234 1.30 -11.09 -8.83
CA GLY A 234 2.45 -10.21 -9.00
C GLY A 234 2.15 -8.78 -8.57
N PHE A 235 3.16 -7.92 -8.58
CA PHE A 235 2.97 -6.50 -8.28
C PHE A 235 2.11 -5.83 -9.34
N LEU A 236 1.00 -5.23 -8.92
CA LEU A 236 0.10 -4.49 -9.82
C LEU A 236 0.68 -3.10 -10.10
N LEU A 237 1.07 -2.89 -11.34
CA LEU A 237 1.65 -1.64 -11.83
C LEU A 237 0.71 -1.02 -12.88
N PRO A 238 0.29 0.23 -12.73
CA PRO A 238 -0.40 0.94 -13.80
C PRO A 238 0.50 1.09 -15.04
N ASP A 239 -0.08 1.11 -16.22
CA ASP A 239 0.66 1.39 -17.45
C ASP A 239 1.34 2.78 -17.41
N SER A 240 2.27 3.02 -18.33
CA SER A 240 3.08 4.24 -18.33
C SER A 240 2.24 5.51 -18.44
N GLN A 241 1.19 5.49 -19.26
CA GLN A 241 0.29 6.64 -19.44
C GLN A 241 -0.47 6.93 -18.15
N THR A 242 -1.00 5.90 -17.49
CA THR A 242 -1.70 6.03 -16.20
C THR A 242 -0.75 6.53 -15.10
N ARG A 243 0.51 6.05 -15.08
CA ARG A 243 1.51 6.55 -14.12
C ARG A 243 1.86 8.01 -14.34
N ALA A 244 2.04 8.44 -15.58
CA ALA A 244 2.29 9.84 -15.92
C ALA A 244 1.14 10.75 -15.42
N LYS A 245 -0.10 10.35 -15.67
CA LYS A 245 -1.29 11.07 -15.19
C LYS A 245 -1.37 11.12 -13.65
N LEU A 246 -1.11 10.01 -12.96
CA LEU A 246 -1.07 9.94 -11.49
C LEU A 246 -0.01 10.87 -10.89
N ASN A 247 1.13 11.02 -11.56
CA ASN A 247 2.22 11.91 -11.15
C ASN A 247 1.92 13.40 -11.43
N GLY A 248 0.91 13.70 -12.23
CA GLY A 248 0.61 15.06 -12.67
C GLY A 248 1.54 15.57 -13.77
N HIS A 249 2.33 14.70 -14.35
CA HIS A 249 3.24 15.03 -15.44
C HIS A 249 2.50 15.03 -16.78
N ASN A 250 1.95 16.18 -17.15
CA ASN A 250 1.55 16.43 -18.55
C ASN A 250 2.75 16.88 -19.40
N ASP A 251 3.87 17.23 -18.75
CA ASP A 251 5.08 17.70 -19.39
C ASP A 251 6.26 16.80 -18.97
N ASN A 252 6.94 16.22 -19.94
CA ASN A 252 8.10 15.35 -19.74
C ASN A 252 9.38 16.15 -19.38
N SER A 253 9.33 17.48 -19.29
CA SER A 253 10.51 18.35 -19.13
C SER A 253 11.33 18.02 -17.88
N GLN A 254 10.68 17.83 -16.74
CA GLN A 254 11.37 17.48 -15.50
C GLN A 254 12.05 16.10 -15.58
N THR A 255 11.31 15.10 -16.06
CA THR A 255 11.87 13.74 -16.24
C THR A 255 13.04 13.77 -17.21
N THR A 256 12.93 14.54 -18.30
CA THR A 256 14.01 14.74 -19.29
C THR A 256 15.23 15.38 -18.64
N GLY A 257 15.08 16.45 -17.85
CA GLY A 257 16.19 17.10 -17.16
C GLY A 257 16.91 16.18 -16.17
N ILE A 258 16.15 15.34 -15.44
CA ILE A 258 16.73 14.32 -14.55
C ILE A 258 17.54 13.29 -15.35
N LEU A 259 16.98 12.78 -16.44
CA LEU A 259 17.66 11.79 -17.29
C LEU A 259 18.91 12.38 -17.98
N ASP A 260 18.86 13.64 -18.40
CA ASP A 260 20.00 14.33 -18.98
C ASP A 260 21.14 14.51 -17.95
N TRP A 261 20.79 14.89 -16.72
CA TRP A 261 21.75 14.91 -15.62
C TRP A 261 22.35 13.52 -15.36
N ILE A 262 21.54 12.44 -15.40
CA ILE A 262 22.06 11.09 -15.24
C ILE A 262 23.07 10.76 -16.36
N ARG A 263 22.73 11.04 -17.62
CA ARG A 263 23.56 10.76 -18.80
C ARG A 263 24.87 11.55 -18.80
N SER A 264 24.93 12.69 -18.10
CA SER A 264 26.14 13.53 -18.05
C SER A 264 27.29 12.93 -17.23
N GLY A 265 27.12 11.74 -16.63
CA GLY A 265 28.15 11.09 -15.84
C GLY A 265 27.80 9.67 -15.39
N PRO A 266 28.54 9.07 -14.47
CA PRO A 266 28.26 7.71 -13.98
C PRO A 266 26.88 7.58 -13.37
N SER A 267 26.26 6.39 -13.48
CA SER A 267 24.93 6.09 -12.92
C SER A 267 24.86 6.41 -11.42
N PRO A 268 23.88 7.21 -10.97
CA PRO A 268 23.78 7.64 -9.58
C PRO A 268 23.18 6.58 -8.65
N VAL A 269 23.30 6.80 -7.35
CA VAL A 269 22.49 6.13 -6.32
C VAL A 269 21.26 6.97 -6.04
N TYR A 270 20.07 6.36 -6.11
CA TYR A 270 18.84 7.00 -5.69
C TYR A 270 18.68 6.94 -4.16
N VAL A 271 18.24 8.01 -3.54
CA VAL A 271 17.90 8.10 -2.10
C VAL A 271 16.51 8.70 -1.97
N GLY A 272 15.53 7.92 -1.47
CA GLY A 272 14.17 8.43 -1.28
C GLY A 272 13.34 7.58 -0.32
N PHE A 273 12.63 8.24 0.58
CA PHE A 273 11.85 7.58 1.63
C PHE A 273 10.33 7.74 1.45
N GLY A 274 9.90 8.16 0.27
CA GLY A 274 8.47 8.34 -0.07
C GLY A 274 7.79 9.33 0.87
N SER A 275 6.58 8.99 1.33
CA SER A 275 5.80 9.81 2.27
C SER A 275 6.26 9.69 3.74
N MET A 276 7.31 8.92 4.02
CA MET A 276 7.79 8.72 5.38
C MET A 276 8.53 9.96 5.89
N HIS A 277 8.25 10.34 7.14
CA HIS A 277 8.90 11.48 7.76
C HIS A 277 10.29 11.11 8.28
N ILE A 278 11.32 11.47 7.52
CA ILE A 278 12.73 11.33 7.88
C ILE A 278 13.30 12.73 8.20
N PRO A 279 14.00 12.90 9.32
CA PRO A 279 14.68 14.17 9.60
C PRO A 279 15.67 14.54 8.48
N PRO A 280 15.69 15.82 8.03
CA PRO A 280 16.57 16.29 6.95
C PRO A 280 18.04 15.94 7.19
N GLU A 281 18.49 16.02 8.44
CA GLU A 281 19.86 15.72 8.84
C GLU A 281 20.25 14.27 8.56
N ARG A 282 19.31 13.33 8.71
CA ARG A 282 19.56 11.92 8.38
C ARG A 282 19.68 11.70 6.88
N ILE A 283 18.82 12.37 6.10
CA ILE A 283 18.89 12.29 4.63
C ILE A 283 20.23 12.89 4.17
N SER A 284 20.61 14.05 4.72
CA SER A 284 21.90 14.70 4.46
C SER A 284 23.08 13.76 4.76
N SER A 285 23.06 13.11 5.93
CA SER A 285 24.13 12.17 6.32
C SER A 285 24.23 10.96 5.37
N ILE A 286 23.11 10.44 4.87
CA ILE A 286 23.11 9.36 3.89
C ILE A 286 23.69 9.85 2.56
N VAL A 287 23.30 11.04 2.12
CA VAL A 287 23.83 11.67 0.90
C VAL A 287 25.35 11.87 1.02
N ASP A 288 25.81 12.45 2.13
CA ASP A 288 27.23 12.70 2.38
C ASP A 288 28.04 11.40 2.40
N ALA A 289 27.52 10.35 3.02
CA ALA A 289 28.17 9.04 3.03
C ALA A 289 28.32 8.45 1.61
N ILE A 290 27.31 8.61 0.75
CA ILE A 290 27.38 8.11 -0.63
C ILE A 290 28.33 8.98 -1.46
N LEU A 291 28.29 10.30 -1.33
CA LEU A 291 29.20 11.21 -2.03
C LEU A 291 30.68 11.00 -1.63
N SER A 292 30.95 10.64 -0.36
CA SER A 292 32.29 10.31 0.10
C SER A 292 32.90 9.09 -0.60
N LEU A 293 32.06 8.20 -1.14
CA LEU A 293 32.44 7.08 -2.00
C LEU A 293 32.66 7.50 -3.47
N ARG A 294 32.67 8.79 -3.78
CA ARG A 294 32.74 9.35 -5.13
C ARG A 294 31.62 8.87 -6.06
N LEU A 295 30.43 8.62 -5.48
CA LEU A 295 29.24 8.24 -6.22
C LEU A 295 28.32 9.45 -6.33
N ARG A 296 27.64 9.59 -7.47
CA ARG A 296 26.59 10.60 -7.68
C ARG A 296 25.31 10.18 -6.97
N VAL A 297 24.52 11.14 -6.52
CA VAL A 297 23.29 10.91 -5.77
C VAL A 297 22.13 11.65 -6.39
N ILE A 298 20.98 10.99 -6.52
CA ILE A 298 19.66 11.62 -6.69
C ILE A 298 18.94 11.53 -5.35
N ALA A 299 18.73 12.64 -4.68
CA ALA A 299 17.97 12.69 -3.43
C ALA A 299 16.54 13.20 -3.67
N HIS A 300 15.55 12.34 -3.45
CA HIS A 300 14.13 12.67 -3.55
C HIS A 300 13.54 12.92 -2.16
N THR A 301 13.38 14.17 -1.80
CA THR A 301 12.85 14.61 -0.51
C THR A 301 12.23 16.00 -0.62
N PRO A 302 11.13 16.29 0.11
CA PRO A 302 10.55 17.64 0.15
C PRO A 302 11.37 18.64 0.94
N HIS A 303 12.38 18.18 1.70
CA HIS A 303 13.23 19.04 2.51
C HIS A 303 14.40 19.57 1.68
N ALA A 304 14.67 20.88 1.79
CA ALA A 304 15.83 21.46 1.15
C ALA A 304 17.12 20.79 1.65
N LEU A 305 18.00 20.44 0.71
CA LEU A 305 19.32 19.92 0.99
C LEU A 305 20.37 20.96 0.55
N PRO A 306 21.49 21.12 1.26
CA PRO A 306 22.60 21.94 0.79
C PRO A 306 23.09 21.45 -0.57
N GLU A 307 23.49 22.38 -1.42
CA GLU A 307 24.13 22.04 -2.70
C GLU A 307 25.46 21.31 -2.49
N ARG A 308 25.69 20.26 -3.26
CA ARG A 308 26.90 19.45 -3.23
C ARG A 308 27.23 19.01 -4.65
N ASP A 309 28.50 18.95 -4.97
CA ASP A 309 28.94 18.36 -6.23
C ASP A 309 28.51 16.87 -6.30
N GLY A 310 27.97 16.47 -7.44
CA GLY A 310 27.45 15.12 -7.64
C GLY A 310 26.07 14.84 -7.05
N LEU A 311 25.38 15.84 -6.44
CA LEU A 311 24.02 15.73 -5.93
C LEU A 311 23.01 16.37 -6.88
N LEU A 312 21.97 15.61 -7.26
CA LEU A 312 20.72 16.12 -7.82
C LEU A 312 19.62 16.00 -6.77
N HIS A 313 19.06 17.13 -6.34
CA HIS A 313 17.93 17.16 -5.41
C HIS A 313 16.61 17.30 -6.16
N ILE A 314 15.64 16.44 -5.83
CA ILE A 314 14.32 16.38 -6.44
C ILE A 314 13.27 16.50 -5.34
N THR A 315 12.27 17.36 -5.54
CA THR A 315 11.15 17.57 -4.61
C THR A 315 9.84 16.97 -5.12
N ASP A 316 9.65 16.99 -6.43
CA ASP A 316 8.40 16.55 -7.06
C ASP A 316 8.36 15.02 -7.24
N PRO A 317 7.17 14.43 -7.33
CA PRO A 317 7.01 13.01 -7.57
C PRO A 317 7.72 12.56 -8.86
N VAL A 318 8.44 11.45 -8.80
CA VAL A 318 9.13 10.85 -9.96
C VAL A 318 8.57 9.46 -10.26
N ASP A 319 8.62 9.08 -11.54
CA ASP A 319 8.30 7.71 -11.94
C ASP A 319 9.53 6.81 -11.76
N HIS A 320 9.51 5.97 -10.73
CA HIS A 320 10.60 5.04 -10.43
C HIS A 320 10.84 4.04 -11.57
N GLU A 321 9.82 3.69 -12.35
CA GLU A 321 9.96 2.78 -13.50
C GLU A 321 10.81 3.38 -14.62
N ILE A 322 10.85 4.72 -14.72
CA ILE A 322 11.71 5.43 -15.66
C ILE A 322 13.10 5.70 -15.05
N LEU A 323 13.13 6.04 -13.76
CA LEU A 323 14.33 6.50 -13.10
C LEU A 323 15.29 5.36 -12.70
N PHE A 324 14.76 4.29 -12.12
CA PHE A 324 15.58 3.22 -11.54
C PHE A 324 16.44 2.45 -12.54
N PRO A 325 15.98 2.17 -13.79
CA PRO A 325 16.85 1.55 -14.80
C PRO A 325 18.12 2.36 -15.13
N ALA A 326 18.12 3.65 -14.84
CA ALA A 326 19.28 4.53 -15.05
C ALA A 326 20.13 4.71 -13.77
N CYS A 327 19.70 4.19 -12.64
CA CYS A 327 20.42 4.21 -11.37
C CYS A 327 21.24 2.94 -11.17
N ARG A 328 22.31 3.04 -10.36
CA ARG A 328 23.14 1.88 -10.01
C ARG A 328 22.65 1.14 -8.75
N ALA A 329 21.91 1.82 -7.89
CA ALA A 329 21.34 1.29 -6.65
C ALA A 329 20.26 2.24 -6.12
N ALA A 330 19.43 1.75 -5.20
CA ALA A 330 18.42 2.56 -4.52
C ALA A 330 18.53 2.41 -3.00
N VAL A 331 18.51 3.54 -2.29
CA VAL A 331 18.34 3.61 -0.83
C VAL A 331 16.94 4.10 -0.56
N HIS A 332 16.10 3.25 0.05
CA HIS A 332 14.70 3.58 0.25
C HIS A 332 14.10 2.96 1.51
N HIS A 333 12.85 3.34 1.84
CA HIS A 333 12.18 2.88 3.06
C HIS A 333 11.64 1.44 2.99
N GLY A 334 11.64 0.79 1.81
CA GLY A 334 11.11 -0.57 1.65
C GLY A 334 9.60 -0.65 1.47
N GLY A 335 8.94 0.40 0.99
CA GLY A 335 7.53 0.30 0.59
C GLY A 335 7.36 -0.63 -0.61
N ALA A 336 6.26 -1.37 -0.68
CA ALA A 336 5.99 -2.40 -1.71
C ALA A 336 6.21 -1.88 -3.15
N GLY A 337 5.69 -0.70 -3.49
CA GLY A 337 5.83 -0.13 -4.84
C GLY A 337 7.27 0.22 -5.21
N THR A 338 8.03 0.85 -4.30
CA THR A 338 9.44 1.20 -4.54
C THR A 338 10.32 -0.05 -4.61
N THR A 339 10.05 -1.03 -3.75
CA THR A 339 10.73 -2.34 -3.77
C THR A 339 10.50 -3.05 -5.11
N ALA A 340 9.25 -3.08 -5.58
CA ALA A 340 8.90 -3.67 -6.85
C ALA A 340 9.57 -2.96 -8.04
N ALA A 341 9.66 -1.62 -8.03
CA ALA A 341 10.34 -0.86 -9.07
C ALA A 341 11.85 -1.17 -9.11
N ALA A 342 12.50 -1.26 -7.95
CA ALA A 342 13.92 -1.61 -7.86
C ALA A 342 14.20 -3.04 -8.37
N LEU A 343 13.32 -4.00 -8.02
CA LEU A 343 13.40 -5.38 -8.52
C LEU A 343 13.25 -5.45 -10.04
N ARG A 344 12.25 -4.75 -10.61
CA ARG A 344 12.06 -4.71 -12.07
C ARG A 344 13.22 -4.04 -12.79
N ALA A 345 13.83 -3.04 -12.18
CA ALA A 345 15.03 -2.39 -12.71
C ALA A 345 16.30 -3.23 -12.57
N GLY A 346 16.28 -4.31 -11.79
CA GLY A 346 17.44 -5.15 -11.53
C GLY A 346 18.56 -4.45 -10.73
N ILE A 347 18.22 -3.42 -9.93
CA ILE A 347 19.21 -2.67 -9.16
C ILE A 347 19.23 -3.07 -7.69
N PRO A 348 20.42 -3.09 -7.05
CA PRO A 348 20.55 -3.34 -5.61
C PRO A 348 19.76 -2.33 -4.78
N SER A 349 19.17 -2.81 -3.69
CA SER A 349 18.41 -1.99 -2.74
C SER A 349 19.03 -2.01 -1.35
N VAL A 350 19.19 -0.82 -0.75
CA VAL A 350 19.46 -0.65 0.67
C VAL A 350 18.18 -0.17 1.34
N ILE A 351 17.60 -1.01 2.19
CA ILE A 351 16.32 -0.71 2.83
C ILE A 351 16.52 -0.21 4.25
N GLY A 352 16.21 1.07 4.46
CA GLY A 352 16.08 1.71 5.77
C GLY A 352 14.62 1.73 6.22
N TRP A 353 14.12 0.58 6.69
CA TRP A 353 12.72 0.46 7.10
C TRP A 353 12.40 1.22 8.40
N LEU A 354 11.15 1.68 8.52
CA LEU A 354 10.66 2.47 9.66
C LEU A 354 9.48 1.79 10.35
N SER A 355 8.55 1.22 9.60
CA SER A 355 7.32 0.65 10.16
C SER A 355 6.52 -0.14 9.10
N ALA A 356 5.36 -0.63 9.49
CA ALA A 356 4.37 -1.31 8.65
C ALA A 356 4.92 -2.60 8.00
N ASP A 357 4.74 -2.76 6.70
CA ASP A 357 5.17 -3.92 5.89
C ASP A 357 6.64 -3.87 5.47
N GLN A 358 7.30 -2.71 5.63
CA GLN A 358 8.67 -2.48 5.15
C GLN A 358 9.70 -3.52 5.65
N PRO A 359 9.69 -3.96 6.92
CA PRO A 359 10.60 -4.99 7.38
C PRO A 359 10.41 -6.36 6.70
N LEU A 360 9.18 -6.67 6.24
CA LEU A 360 8.90 -7.90 5.50
C LEU A 360 9.60 -7.87 4.14
N TRP A 361 9.53 -6.72 3.45
CA TRP A 361 10.22 -6.52 2.18
C TRP A 361 11.74 -6.53 2.35
N ALA A 362 12.26 -5.88 3.41
CA ALA A 362 13.68 -5.91 3.71
C ALA A 362 14.19 -7.33 3.96
N ALA A 363 13.44 -8.14 4.70
CA ALA A 363 13.78 -9.54 4.95
C ALA A 363 13.73 -10.36 3.65
N ALA A 364 12.66 -10.23 2.86
CA ALA A 364 12.50 -10.96 1.60
C ALA A 364 13.62 -10.68 0.61
N LEU A 365 14.12 -9.43 0.52
CA LEU A 365 15.23 -9.07 -0.37
C LEU A 365 16.60 -9.49 0.17
N ARG A 366 16.81 -9.46 1.48
CA ARG A 366 18.08 -9.91 2.08
C ARG A 366 18.33 -11.40 1.81
N ASP A 367 17.28 -12.19 1.80
CA ASP A 367 17.35 -13.64 1.69
C ASP A 367 17.42 -14.11 0.22
N ARG A 368 17.54 -13.16 -0.74
CA ARG A 368 17.68 -13.34 -2.19
C ARG A 368 18.99 -12.81 -2.72
#